data_c304f26b87acba03beca5dac8a8405d8
#
_entry.id   c304f26b87acba03beca5dac8a8405d8
#
_cell.length_a   1.000
_cell.length_b   1.000
_cell.length_c   1.000
_cell.angle_alpha   90.00
_cell.angle_beta   90.00
_cell.angle_gamma   90.00
#
_symmetry.space_group_name_H-M   'P 1'
#
loop_
_entity.id
_entity.type
_entity.pdbx_description
1 polymer ?
#
loop_
_entity_poly.entity_id
_entity_poly.type
_entity_poly.pdbx_seq_one_letter_code
_entity_poly.pdbx_strand_id
1 'polypeptide(L)'
;MQLWHTSSWANKGSNFCGFGDAESDALIEEANKTLDYETHRNALLKLQSRVYEDQPYVFLYVTKRKFAIHKRFDNREMFFEFPGVMLNNLELNSNFVSSDLTQ
;
A
#
# COMPACT_ATOMS: atom_id res chain seq x y z
N MET A 1 -9.21 4.39 4.79
CA MET A 1 -9.15 5.87 4.94
C MET A 1 -9.12 6.38 6.38
N GLN A 2 -8.86 5.51 7.36
CA GLN A 2 -8.86 5.85 8.79
C GLN A 2 -7.85 6.94 9.20
N LEU A 3 -6.78 7.13 8.43
CA LEU A 3 -5.73 8.11 8.75
C LEU A 3 -6.09 9.55 8.39
N TRP A 4 -6.99 9.76 7.41
CA TRP A 4 -7.17 11.05 6.76
C TRP A 4 -8.58 11.62 6.87
N HIS A 5 -9.59 10.82 7.20
CA HIS A 5 -10.97 11.25 7.29
C HIS A 5 -11.28 11.84 8.67
N THR A 6 -12.05 12.94 8.72
CA THR A 6 -12.38 13.63 9.98
C THR A 6 -13.20 12.78 10.94
N SER A 7 -14.01 11.83 10.44
CA SER A 7 -14.75 10.88 11.28
C SER A 7 -13.85 10.00 12.17
N SER A 8 -12.55 9.93 11.85
CA SER A 8 -11.54 9.16 12.58
C SER A 8 -10.75 9.98 13.59
N TRP A 9 -11.19 11.20 13.92
CA TRP A 9 -10.59 12.04 14.96
C TRP A 9 -10.90 11.52 16.38
N ALA A 10 -10.14 12.02 17.34
CA ALA A 10 -10.45 11.95 18.78
C ALA A 10 -10.83 10.55 19.28
N ASN A 11 -9.94 9.56 19.09
CA ASN A 11 -10.10 8.18 19.55
C ASN A 11 -11.19 7.34 18.83
N LYS A 12 -11.78 7.87 17.77
CA LYS A 12 -12.72 7.13 16.91
C LYS A 12 -12.02 6.34 15.80
N GLY A 13 -10.73 6.57 15.60
CA GLY A 13 -9.92 5.92 14.56
C GLY A 13 -8.43 6.30 14.67
N SER A 14 -7.71 6.25 13.55
CA SER A 14 -6.27 6.42 13.49
C SER A 14 -5.81 7.80 12.99
N ASN A 15 -6.70 8.77 12.86
CA ASN A 15 -6.38 10.15 12.48
C ASN A 15 -5.91 10.95 13.71
N PHE A 16 -4.71 10.64 14.20
CA PHE A 16 -4.15 11.22 15.44
C PHE A 16 -3.68 12.67 15.25
N CYS A 17 -3.34 13.07 14.03
CA CYS A 17 -2.89 14.43 13.73
C CYS A 17 -4.02 15.43 13.57
N GLY A 18 -5.29 14.97 13.51
CA GLY A 18 -6.45 15.84 13.29
C GLY A 18 -6.49 16.44 11.88
N PHE A 19 -5.89 15.76 10.89
CA PHE A 19 -5.94 16.20 9.50
C PHE A 19 -7.36 16.14 8.94
N GLY A 20 -7.66 17.09 8.07
CA GLY A 20 -8.81 17.06 7.18
C GLY A 20 -9.91 18.05 7.55
N ASP A 21 -10.76 18.25 6.58
CA ASP A 21 -11.94 19.09 6.60
C ASP A 21 -13.03 18.49 5.69
N ALA A 22 -14.13 19.18 5.51
CA ALA A 22 -15.23 18.72 4.66
C ALA A 22 -14.83 18.51 3.19
N GLU A 23 -13.84 19.27 2.68
CA GLU A 23 -13.34 19.13 1.31
C GLU A 23 -12.50 17.88 1.15
N SER A 24 -11.56 17.61 2.08
CA SER A 24 -10.75 16.41 2.08
C SER A 24 -11.59 15.15 2.28
N ASP A 25 -12.63 15.20 3.12
CA ASP A 25 -13.57 14.10 3.31
C ASP A 25 -14.35 13.81 2.02
N ALA A 26 -14.81 14.85 1.30
CA ALA A 26 -15.49 14.69 0.01
C ALA A 26 -14.58 14.01 -1.03
N LEU A 27 -13.31 14.39 -1.12
CA LEU A 27 -12.34 13.74 -2.01
C LEU A 27 -12.12 12.26 -1.67
N ILE A 28 -12.06 11.93 -0.38
CA ILE A 28 -11.94 10.55 0.11
C ILE A 28 -13.19 9.75 -0.27
N GLU A 29 -14.37 10.31 -0.08
CA GLU A 29 -15.62 9.66 -0.43
C GLU A 29 -15.79 9.48 -1.94
N GLU A 30 -15.41 10.49 -2.75
CA GLU A 30 -15.41 10.39 -4.21
C GLU A 30 -14.50 9.26 -4.68
N ALA A 31 -13.27 9.20 -4.17
CA ALA A 31 -12.35 8.12 -4.48
C ALA A 31 -12.90 6.73 -4.13
N ASN A 32 -13.59 6.60 -2.98
CA ASN A 32 -14.15 5.32 -2.54
C ASN A 32 -15.41 4.88 -3.33
N LYS A 33 -16.17 5.83 -3.87
CA LYS A 33 -17.45 5.55 -4.57
C LYS A 33 -17.26 5.26 -6.05
N THR A 34 -16.21 5.78 -6.66
CA THR A 34 -16.00 5.64 -8.12
C THR A 34 -15.26 4.36 -8.46
N LEU A 35 -15.69 3.72 -9.56
CA LEU A 35 -14.97 2.61 -10.21
C LEU A 35 -14.15 3.08 -11.41
N ASP A 36 -14.33 4.34 -11.83
CA ASP A 36 -13.56 4.94 -12.91
C ASP A 36 -12.14 5.28 -12.43
N TYR A 37 -11.15 4.70 -13.10
CA TYR A 37 -9.74 4.84 -12.73
C TYR A 37 -9.25 6.29 -12.74
N GLU A 38 -9.63 7.08 -13.75
CA GLU A 38 -9.16 8.47 -13.88
C GLU A 38 -9.79 9.36 -12.80
N THR A 39 -11.08 9.21 -12.55
CA THR A 39 -11.77 9.95 -11.47
C THR A 39 -11.16 9.59 -10.11
N HIS A 40 -10.96 8.31 -9.84
CA HIS A 40 -10.32 7.82 -8.61
C HIS A 40 -8.92 8.42 -8.43
N ARG A 41 -8.09 8.34 -9.48
CA ARG A 41 -6.73 8.88 -9.48
C ARG A 41 -6.71 10.38 -9.24
N ASN A 42 -7.59 11.13 -9.89
CA ASN A 42 -7.65 12.59 -9.76
C ASN A 42 -8.09 13.03 -8.35
N ALA A 43 -9.06 12.34 -7.75
CA ALA A 43 -9.46 12.60 -6.36
C ALA A 43 -8.30 12.35 -5.38
N LEU A 44 -7.55 11.24 -5.57
CA LEU A 44 -6.38 10.94 -4.73
C LEU A 44 -5.23 11.93 -4.93
N LEU A 45 -4.98 12.43 -6.14
CA LEU A 45 -3.95 13.45 -6.39
C LEU A 45 -4.30 14.78 -5.71
N LYS A 46 -5.57 15.21 -5.74
CA LYS A 46 -6.02 16.40 -5.01
C LYS A 46 -5.86 16.21 -3.50
N LEU A 47 -6.25 15.07 -2.96
CA LEU A 47 -6.06 14.74 -1.55
C LEU A 47 -4.57 14.75 -1.17
N GLN A 48 -3.71 14.18 -2.01
CA GLN A 48 -2.26 14.20 -1.81
C GLN A 48 -1.70 15.63 -1.75
N SER A 49 -2.17 16.53 -2.61
CA SER A 49 -1.77 17.94 -2.58
C SER A 49 -2.15 18.61 -1.26
N ARG A 50 -3.38 18.34 -0.76
CA ARG A 50 -3.83 18.86 0.55
C ARG A 50 -2.96 18.33 1.70
N VAL A 51 -2.68 17.03 1.73
CA VAL A 51 -1.78 16.42 2.73
C VAL A 51 -0.39 17.05 2.66
N TYR A 52 0.10 17.34 1.46
CA TYR A 52 1.39 17.99 1.28
C TYR A 52 1.40 19.44 1.75
N GLU A 53 0.34 20.19 1.54
CA GLU A 53 0.21 21.59 2.00
C GLU A 53 0.08 21.70 3.52
N ASP A 54 -0.75 20.85 4.13
CA ASP A 54 -1.02 20.87 5.57
C ASP A 54 0.11 20.24 6.41
N GLN A 55 0.96 19.41 5.80
CA GLN A 55 2.08 18.73 6.45
C GLN A 55 1.73 18.08 7.81
N PRO A 56 0.65 17.29 7.92
CA PRO A 56 0.22 16.71 9.20
C PRO A 56 1.22 15.68 9.76
N TYR A 57 2.12 15.18 8.91
CA TYR A 57 3.21 14.26 9.24
C TYR A 57 4.51 14.68 8.59
N VAL A 58 5.62 14.34 9.21
CA VAL A 58 6.95 14.43 8.61
C VAL A 58 7.21 13.13 7.85
N PHE A 59 7.11 13.17 6.52
CA PHE A 59 7.37 12.01 5.66
C PHE A 59 8.88 11.82 5.51
N LEU A 60 9.42 10.75 6.09
CA LEU A 60 10.86 10.50 6.09
C LEU A 60 11.29 9.68 4.86
N TYR A 61 10.71 8.49 4.71
CA TYR A 61 11.07 7.57 3.61
C TYR A 61 10.04 6.45 3.45
N VAL A 62 10.07 5.83 2.29
CA VAL A 62 9.34 4.58 2.03
C VAL A 62 10.30 3.41 2.14
N THR A 63 9.99 2.46 3.00
CA THR A 63 10.81 1.25 3.19
C THR A 63 10.70 0.32 1.99
N LYS A 64 11.84 -0.19 1.53
CA LYS A 64 11.85 -1.30 0.56
C LYS A 64 11.72 -2.62 1.31
N ARG A 65 10.75 -3.43 0.93
CA ARG A 65 10.63 -4.80 1.43
C ARG A 65 11.62 -5.69 0.70
N LYS A 66 12.26 -6.58 1.45
CA LYS A 66 13.16 -7.61 0.91
C LYS A 66 12.57 -8.97 1.24
N PHE A 67 12.52 -9.85 0.25
CA PHE A 67 12.11 -11.23 0.40
C PHE A 67 13.27 -12.13 0.01
N ALA A 68 13.52 -13.15 0.81
CA ALA A 68 14.46 -14.21 0.48
C ALA A 68 13.65 -15.46 0.13
N ILE A 69 13.73 -15.89 -1.11
CA ILE A 69 13.06 -17.08 -1.60
C ILE A 69 14.15 -18.02 -2.13
N HIS A 70 14.10 -19.29 -1.72
CA HIS A 70 15.09 -20.26 -2.13
C HIS A 70 15.09 -20.44 -3.65
N LYS A 71 16.28 -20.59 -4.25
CA LYS A 71 16.48 -20.69 -5.71
C LYS A 71 15.77 -21.88 -6.38
N ARG A 72 15.32 -22.88 -5.60
CA ARG A 72 14.55 -24.03 -6.10
C ARG A 72 13.12 -23.67 -6.57
N PHE A 73 12.66 -22.45 -6.30
CA PHE A 73 11.34 -22.00 -6.73
C PHE A 73 11.45 -21.02 -7.88
N ASP A 74 10.63 -21.23 -8.90
CA ASP A 74 10.36 -20.29 -9.99
C ASP A 74 9.03 -19.54 -9.77
N ASN A 75 8.65 -18.69 -10.73
CA ASN A 75 7.43 -17.87 -10.66
C ASN A 75 7.34 -17.00 -9.40
N ARG A 76 8.46 -16.39 -9.04
CA ARG A 76 8.59 -15.51 -7.87
C ARG A 76 8.05 -14.12 -8.19
N GLU A 77 6.74 -13.98 -8.17
CA GLU A 77 6.08 -12.68 -8.34
C GLU A 77 6.04 -11.95 -7.01
N MET A 78 6.51 -10.70 -7.03
CA MET A 78 6.47 -9.81 -5.87
C MET A 78 5.45 -8.70 -6.09
N PHE A 79 4.63 -8.47 -5.08
CA PHE A 79 3.60 -7.43 -5.08
C PHE A 79 3.91 -6.37 -4.04
N PHE A 80 3.43 -5.18 -4.28
CA PHE A 80 3.58 -4.08 -3.33
C PHE A 80 2.72 -4.28 -2.07
N GLU A 81 1.56 -4.90 -2.23
CA GLU A 81 0.61 -5.15 -1.15
C GLU A 81 1.02 -6.34 -0.28
N PHE A 82 0.55 -6.33 0.98
CA PHE A 82 0.79 -7.47 1.88
C PHE A 82 -0.01 -8.71 1.41
N PRO A 83 0.57 -9.91 1.47
CA PRO A 83 1.86 -10.33 2.06
C PRO A 83 3.09 -10.08 1.18
N GLY A 84 2.95 -9.57 -0.03
CA GLY A 84 4.04 -9.18 -0.91
C GLY A 84 4.56 -10.30 -1.82
N VAL A 85 4.13 -11.54 -1.63
CA VAL A 85 4.45 -12.70 -2.47
C VAL A 85 3.28 -13.68 -2.49
N MET A 86 2.98 -14.24 -3.66
CA MET A 86 1.97 -15.27 -3.84
C MET A 86 2.62 -16.65 -3.73
N LEU A 87 2.40 -17.33 -2.61
CA LEU A 87 2.99 -18.66 -2.37
C LEU A 87 2.35 -19.76 -3.24
N ASN A 88 1.10 -19.63 -3.60
CA ASN A 88 0.37 -20.58 -4.44
C ASN A 88 0.83 -20.60 -5.91
N ASN A 89 1.56 -19.58 -6.35
CA ASN A 89 2.10 -19.48 -7.70
C ASN A 89 3.54 -19.98 -7.80
N LEU A 90 4.15 -20.38 -6.67
CA LEU A 90 5.52 -20.90 -6.67
C LEU A 90 5.56 -22.29 -7.29
N GLU A 91 6.45 -22.47 -8.26
CA GLU A 91 6.71 -23.75 -8.92
C GLU A 91 8.12 -24.22 -8.59
N LEU A 92 8.32 -25.52 -8.58
CA LEU A 92 9.67 -26.09 -8.44
C LEU A 92 10.44 -25.90 -9.76
N ASN A 93 11.63 -25.32 -9.66
CA ASN A 93 12.51 -25.19 -10.80
C ASN A 93 12.93 -26.59 -11.27
N SER A 94 12.57 -26.95 -12.49
CA SER A 94 12.87 -28.27 -13.10
C SER A 94 14.38 -28.56 -13.24
N ASN A 95 15.18 -27.47 -13.27
CA ASN A 95 16.65 -27.60 -13.39
C ASN A 95 17.34 -27.64 -12.02
N PHE A 96 16.57 -27.58 -10.91
CA PHE A 96 17.15 -27.66 -9.57
C PHE A 96 17.49 -29.13 -9.22
N VAL A 97 18.77 -29.41 -9.06
CA VAL A 97 19.26 -30.75 -8.69
C VAL A 97 19.38 -30.85 -7.17
N SER A 98 18.89 -31.93 -6.58
CA SER A 98 18.86 -32.14 -5.12
C SER A 98 20.25 -32.16 -4.47
N SER A 99 21.33 -32.37 -5.25
CA SER A 99 22.71 -32.26 -4.78
C SER A 99 23.10 -30.86 -4.25
N ASP A 100 22.36 -29.82 -4.62
CA ASP A 100 22.57 -28.46 -4.15
C ASP A 100 22.05 -28.22 -2.72
N LEU A 101 21.42 -29.20 -2.09
CA LEU A 101 20.90 -29.13 -0.72
C LEU A 101 21.91 -29.46 0.37
N THR A 102 23.11 -29.93 -0.01
CA THR A 102 24.10 -30.46 0.93
C THR A 102 25.32 -29.56 1.17
N GLN A 103 25.17 -28.22 0.90
CA GLN A 103 26.18 -27.23 1.27
C GLN A 103 25.67 -26.28 2.33
#